data_bd4a266ffcd0e2dec2246c0f96a3d06f
#
_entry.id   bd4a266ffcd0e2dec2246c0f96a3d06f
#
_cell.length_a   1.000
_cell.length_b   1.000
_cell.length_c   1.000
_cell.angle_alpha   90.00
_cell.angle_beta   90.00
_cell.angle_gamma   90.00
#
_symmetry.space_group_name_H-M   'P 1'
#
loop_
_entity.id
_entity.type
_entity.pdbx_description
1 polymer ?
#
loop_
_entity_poly.entity_id
_entity_poly.type
_entity_poly.pdbx_seq_one_letter_code
_entity_poly.pdbx_strand_id
1 'polypeptide(L)'
;MKKIFTLILIGLLFMACSTDDTANVSSITYFPIITLKGANPQVVTPLGTPYADPGATATENGAAIPFTSTATGKYRGTTTLDTNKMDEYTQTYTAVNKDGFSAAKERKVIVYQNGNLTTSIEGLYTSTVKRNGAFMSASQGSSVNMKYVYIWKNANGTFQVSDAFGGWYNLGRNIAGSFTPGGLFSASFVPTGNTLTNPYFGGTAVIKSLSVDPVTKTLVMVTEWQADAATLYVFESILVQTTL
;
A
#
# COMPACT_ATOMS: atom_id res chain seq x y z
N MET A 1 29.53 -31.17 -73.99
CA MET A 1 28.86 -31.62 -72.74
C MET A 1 29.29 -30.81 -71.50
N LYS A 2 30.57 -30.46 -71.30
CA LYS A 2 30.98 -29.67 -70.09
C LYS A 2 30.34 -28.27 -69.97
N LYS A 3 30.09 -27.56 -71.07
CA LYS A 3 29.49 -26.21 -71.07
C LYS A 3 27.98 -26.22 -70.73
N ILE A 4 27.24 -27.28 -71.06
CA ILE A 4 25.81 -27.42 -70.74
C ILE A 4 25.66 -27.70 -69.29
N PHE A 5 26.55 -28.48 -68.66
CA PHE A 5 26.49 -28.79 -67.22
C PHE A 5 26.75 -27.55 -66.37
N THR A 6 27.64 -26.65 -66.78
CA THR A 6 27.91 -25.40 -66.07
C THR A 6 26.71 -24.44 -66.13
N LEU A 7 26.00 -24.39 -67.27
CA LEU A 7 24.80 -23.55 -67.41
C LEU A 7 23.66 -24.02 -66.55
N ILE A 8 23.44 -25.35 -66.40
CA ILE A 8 22.44 -25.93 -65.52
C ILE A 8 22.78 -25.69 -64.04
N LEU A 9 24.04 -25.75 -63.63
CA LEU A 9 24.47 -25.51 -62.27
C LEU A 9 24.30 -24.02 -61.89
N ILE A 10 24.48 -23.07 -62.79
CA ILE A 10 24.24 -21.65 -62.56
C ILE A 10 22.72 -21.36 -62.47
N GLY A 11 21.89 -22.03 -63.24
CA GLY A 11 20.42 -21.90 -63.19
C GLY A 11 19.81 -22.39 -61.87
N LEU A 12 20.41 -23.39 -61.23
CA LEU A 12 19.98 -23.90 -59.94
C LEU A 12 20.30 -22.98 -58.73
N LEU A 13 21.27 -22.10 -58.88
CA LEU A 13 21.65 -21.12 -57.83
C LEU A 13 20.68 -19.94 -57.73
N PHE A 14 19.83 -19.71 -58.72
CA PHE A 14 18.82 -18.65 -58.68
C PHE A 14 17.45 -19.07 -58.11
N MET A 15 17.24 -20.36 -57.80
CA MET A 15 15.99 -20.85 -57.20
C MET A 15 16.04 -20.92 -55.67
N ALA A 16 17.15 -20.55 -55.03
CA ALA A 16 17.30 -20.64 -53.58
C ALA A 16 17.03 -19.33 -52.86
N CYS A 17 16.45 -18.33 -53.52
CA CYS A 17 15.93 -17.16 -52.85
C CYS A 17 14.40 -17.27 -52.78
N SER A 18 13.89 -18.13 -51.90
CA SER A 18 12.56 -17.92 -51.38
C SER A 18 12.66 -16.62 -50.55
N THR A 19 12.07 -15.54 -51.02
CA THR A 19 11.75 -14.44 -50.16
C THR A 19 10.81 -15.03 -49.12
N ASP A 20 11.37 -15.38 -47.96
CA ASP A 20 10.51 -15.57 -46.77
C ASP A 20 9.74 -14.26 -46.64
N ASP A 21 8.47 -14.31 -47.02
CA ASP A 21 7.57 -13.20 -46.88
C ASP A 21 7.37 -13.00 -45.39
N THR A 22 8.17 -12.12 -44.75
CA THR A 22 8.04 -11.73 -43.36
C THR A 22 6.86 -10.76 -43.13
N ALA A 23 6.06 -10.51 -44.21
CA ALA A 23 4.80 -9.79 -44.07
C ALA A 23 3.90 -10.58 -43.14
N ASN A 24 3.58 -9.98 -42.00
CA ASN A 24 2.78 -10.51 -40.87
C ASN A 24 3.54 -11.36 -39.82
N VAL A 25 4.88 -11.43 -39.84
CA VAL A 25 5.64 -12.14 -38.78
C VAL A 25 5.70 -11.33 -37.49
N SER A 26 5.53 -10.01 -37.52
CA SER A 26 5.38 -9.19 -36.30
C SER A 26 4.10 -8.37 -36.34
N SER A 27 3.25 -8.57 -35.37
CA SER A 27 2.09 -7.71 -35.11
C SER A 27 2.43 -6.67 -34.05
N ILE A 28 1.94 -5.44 -34.24
CA ILE A 28 2.06 -4.41 -33.20
C ILE A 28 1.12 -4.78 -32.06
N THR A 29 1.70 -4.99 -30.87
CA THR A 29 0.94 -5.20 -29.64
C THR A 29 0.72 -3.86 -28.93
N TYR A 30 -0.54 -3.56 -28.63
CA TYR A 30 -0.92 -2.40 -27.83
C TYR A 30 -1.23 -2.83 -26.42
N PHE A 31 -0.50 -2.28 -25.44
CA PHE A 31 -0.77 -2.56 -24.03
C PHE A 31 -2.04 -1.86 -23.56
N PRO A 32 -2.78 -2.45 -22.57
CA PRO A 32 -3.91 -1.78 -21.98
C PRO A 32 -3.51 -0.48 -21.29
N ILE A 33 -4.33 0.55 -21.44
CA ILE A 33 -4.20 1.82 -20.71
C ILE A 33 -5.41 1.96 -19.80
N ILE A 34 -5.18 2.07 -18.48
CA ILE A 34 -6.22 2.26 -17.48
C ILE A 34 -6.17 3.69 -16.97
N THR A 35 -7.32 4.38 -17.02
CA THR A 35 -7.49 5.73 -16.51
C THR A 35 -8.53 5.73 -15.40
N LEU A 36 -8.17 6.16 -14.19
CA LEU A 36 -9.09 6.28 -13.06
C LEU A 36 -10.08 7.44 -13.30
N LYS A 37 -11.33 7.22 -12.92
CA LYS A 37 -12.33 8.28 -12.82
C LYS A 37 -12.40 8.81 -11.39
N GLY A 38 -12.63 10.12 -11.22
CA GLY A 38 -12.70 10.75 -9.90
C GLY A 38 -11.37 10.89 -9.17
N ALA A 39 -11.42 11.27 -7.90
CA ALA A 39 -10.25 11.56 -7.09
C ALA A 39 -9.47 10.28 -6.69
N ASN A 40 -8.18 10.48 -6.39
CA ASN A 40 -7.32 9.49 -5.75
C ASN A 40 -6.39 10.22 -4.77
N PRO A 41 -6.49 9.98 -3.44
CA PRO A 41 -7.36 8.97 -2.80
C PRO A 41 -8.86 9.34 -2.81
N GLN A 42 -9.71 8.33 -2.62
CA GLN A 42 -11.09 8.49 -2.17
C GLN A 42 -11.12 8.47 -0.64
N VAL A 43 -12.05 9.21 -0.05
CA VAL A 43 -12.20 9.30 1.40
C VAL A 43 -13.61 8.89 1.80
N VAL A 44 -13.71 8.01 2.79
CA VAL A 44 -14.96 7.52 3.37
C VAL A 44 -14.96 7.81 4.86
N THR A 45 -15.82 8.70 5.30
CA THR A 45 -15.97 9.10 6.71
C THR A 45 -17.39 9.66 6.95
N PRO A 46 -18.03 9.39 8.12
CA PRO A 46 -17.65 8.42 9.13
C PRO A 46 -17.76 6.97 8.65
N LEU A 47 -17.42 6.01 9.51
CA LEU A 47 -17.61 4.58 9.22
C LEU A 47 -19.07 4.29 8.85
N GLY A 48 -19.26 3.33 7.93
CA GLY A 48 -20.59 2.96 7.42
C GLY A 48 -21.12 3.89 6.32
N THR A 49 -20.42 4.97 5.99
CA THR A 49 -20.80 5.81 4.83
C THR A 49 -20.70 4.97 3.56
N PRO A 50 -21.75 4.89 2.72
CA PRO A 50 -21.69 4.15 1.48
C PRO A 50 -20.59 4.67 0.56
N TYR A 51 -19.80 3.76 0.01
CA TYR A 51 -18.79 4.08 -0.99
C TYR A 51 -19.26 3.68 -2.38
N ALA A 52 -19.41 4.67 -3.25
CA ALA A 52 -19.64 4.45 -4.66
C ALA A 52 -18.32 4.59 -5.41
N ASP A 53 -17.81 3.49 -5.95
CA ASP A 53 -16.59 3.50 -6.75
C ASP A 53 -16.79 4.33 -8.02
N PRO A 54 -16.02 5.41 -8.24
CA PRO A 54 -16.09 6.18 -9.49
C PRO A 54 -15.66 5.36 -10.73
N GLY A 55 -15.00 4.21 -10.52
CA GLY A 55 -14.56 3.31 -11.56
C GLY A 55 -13.32 3.80 -12.32
N ALA A 56 -13.10 3.14 -13.47
CA ALA A 56 -12.02 3.43 -14.40
C ALA A 56 -12.51 3.31 -15.84
N THR A 57 -11.65 3.62 -16.81
CA THR A 57 -11.77 3.19 -18.20
C THR A 57 -10.53 2.42 -18.58
N ALA A 58 -10.69 1.40 -19.43
CA ALA A 58 -9.56 0.67 -20.00
C ALA A 58 -9.66 0.70 -21.53
N THR A 59 -8.54 0.91 -22.21
CA THR A 59 -8.47 0.95 -23.67
C THR A 59 -7.27 0.19 -24.20
N GLU A 60 -7.41 -0.40 -25.39
CA GLU A 60 -6.34 -0.95 -26.22
C GLU A 60 -6.36 -0.22 -27.56
N ASN A 61 -5.28 0.44 -27.94
CA ASN A 61 -5.19 1.26 -29.16
C ASN A 61 -6.41 2.21 -29.32
N GLY A 62 -6.84 2.83 -28.22
CA GLY A 62 -7.97 3.74 -28.19
C GLY A 62 -9.37 3.08 -28.16
N ALA A 63 -9.49 1.79 -28.41
CA ALA A 63 -10.74 1.04 -28.29
C ALA A 63 -10.97 0.61 -26.83
N ALA A 64 -12.23 0.72 -26.35
CA ALA A 64 -12.58 0.31 -24.99
C ALA A 64 -12.46 -1.21 -24.84
N ILE A 65 -11.87 -1.65 -23.72
CA ILE A 65 -11.78 -3.06 -23.32
C ILE A 65 -12.32 -3.25 -21.91
N PRO A 66 -12.77 -4.48 -21.55
CA PRO A 66 -13.23 -4.76 -20.19
C PRO A 66 -12.09 -4.70 -19.17
N PHE A 67 -12.44 -4.41 -17.90
CA PHE A 67 -11.55 -4.49 -16.77
C PHE A 67 -12.25 -5.16 -15.58
N THR A 68 -11.46 -5.69 -14.64
CA THR A 68 -11.92 -6.18 -13.34
C THR A 68 -11.45 -5.24 -12.24
N SER A 69 -12.13 -5.28 -11.09
CA SER A 69 -11.75 -4.51 -9.90
C SER A 69 -11.74 -5.41 -8.67
N THR A 70 -10.67 -5.32 -7.87
CA THR A 70 -10.52 -5.97 -6.57
C THR A 70 -10.08 -4.95 -5.54
N ALA A 71 -10.31 -5.24 -4.24
CA ALA A 71 -9.86 -4.36 -3.18
C ALA A 71 -9.24 -5.16 -2.04
N THR A 72 -8.19 -4.63 -1.40
CA THR A 72 -7.53 -5.22 -0.24
C THR A 72 -7.30 -4.16 0.83
N GLY A 73 -7.53 -4.51 2.10
CA GLY A 73 -7.19 -3.68 3.26
C GLY A 73 -5.74 -3.90 3.67
N LYS A 74 -5.05 -2.81 3.97
CA LYS A 74 -3.62 -2.80 4.27
C LYS A 74 -3.28 -3.34 5.66
N TYR A 75 -4.03 -2.89 6.68
CA TYR A 75 -3.69 -3.15 8.09
C TYR A 75 -4.52 -4.25 8.72
N ARG A 76 -5.73 -4.50 8.22
CA ARG A 76 -6.68 -5.45 8.80
C ARG A 76 -6.86 -6.72 7.96
N GLY A 77 -6.12 -6.85 6.86
CA GLY A 77 -6.06 -8.07 6.04
C GLY A 77 -7.38 -8.45 5.35
N THR A 78 -8.27 -7.48 5.11
CA THR A 78 -9.51 -7.72 4.39
C THR A 78 -9.25 -7.85 2.90
N THR A 79 -9.98 -8.74 2.22
CA THR A 79 -9.90 -8.98 0.77
C THR A 79 -10.98 -8.26 -0.03
N THR A 80 -11.79 -7.43 0.66
CA THR A 80 -12.82 -6.58 0.08
C THR A 80 -12.85 -5.25 0.82
N LEU A 81 -13.31 -4.20 0.15
CA LEU A 81 -13.53 -2.91 0.77
C LEU A 81 -14.77 -3.00 1.69
N ASP A 82 -14.58 -2.66 2.97
CA ASP A 82 -15.65 -2.63 3.98
C ASP A 82 -15.64 -1.26 4.66
N THR A 83 -16.64 -0.45 4.36
CA THR A 83 -16.75 0.91 4.91
C THR A 83 -17.05 0.94 6.41
N ASN A 84 -17.39 -0.19 7.04
CA ASN A 84 -17.55 -0.32 8.49
C ASN A 84 -16.22 -0.63 9.19
N LYS A 85 -15.15 -0.81 8.45
CA LYS A 85 -13.81 -1.09 8.98
C LYS A 85 -12.82 -0.03 8.58
N MET A 86 -12.34 0.69 9.55
CA MET A 86 -11.28 1.67 9.39
C MET A 86 -10.01 1.00 8.87
N ASP A 87 -9.55 1.41 7.69
CA ASP A 87 -8.34 0.89 7.04
C ASP A 87 -7.93 1.79 5.85
N GLU A 88 -6.74 1.56 5.32
CA GLU A 88 -6.31 2.02 4.00
C GLU A 88 -6.52 0.87 3.01
N TYR A 89 -7.49 1.04 2.11
CA TYR A 89 -7.76 0.06 1.06
C TYR A 89 -7.04 0.42 -0.23
N THR A 90 -6.49 -0.59 -0.90
CA THR A 90 -6.02 -0.49 -2.27
C THR A 90 -7.05 -1.15 -3.18
N GLN A 91 -7.68 -0.35 -4.04
CA GLN A 91 -8.58 -0.84 -5.08
C GLN A 91 -7.80 -0.92 -6.39
N THR A 92 -7.64 -2.13 -6.92
CA THR A 92 -6.86 -2.42 -8.13
C THR A 92 -7.78 -2.71 -9.30
N TYR A 93 -7.61 -1.97 -10.38
CA TYR A 93 -8.29 -2.19 -11.66
C TYR A 93 -7.31 -2.89 -12.59
N THR A 94 -7.72 -4.00 -13.21
CA THR A 94 -6.88 -4.81 -14.10
C THR A 94 -7.59 -5.02 -15.42
N ALA A 95 -6.90 -4.75 -16.52
CA ALA A 95 -7.37 -5.04 -17.88
C ALA A 95 -6.35 -5.91 -18.61
N VAL A 96 -6.84 -6.77 -19.49
CA VAL A 96 -6.01 -7.64 -20.33
C VAL A 96 -6.37 -7.37 -21.79
N ASN A 97 -5.35 -7.16 -22.64
CA ASN A 97 -5.57 -6.97 -24.07
C ASN A 97 -5.82 -8.30 -24.79
N LYS A 98 -6.13 -8.23 -26.08
CA LYS A 98 -6.37 -9.41 -26.94
C LYS A 98 -5.16 -10.36 -27.03
N ASP A 99 -3.94 -9.86 -26.83
CA ASP A 99 -2.69 -10.62 -26.92
C ASP A 99 -2.28 -11.22 -25.55
N GLY A 100 -3.10 -11.05 -24.49
CA GLY A 100 -2.87 -11.60 -23.16
C GLY A 100 -2.00 -10.74 -22.23
N PHE A 101 -1.59 -9.54 -22.62
CA PHE A 101 -0.83 -8.64 -21.76
C PHE A 101 -1.76 -7.88 -20.83
N SER A 102 -1.38 -7.80 -19.56
CA SER A 102 -2.15 -7.11 -18.52
C SER A 102 -1.56 -5.75 -18.17
N ALA A 103 -2.43 -4.82 -17.75
CA ALA A 103 -2.06 -3.61 -17.04
C ALA A 103 -2.92 -3.47 -15.79
N ALA A 104 -2.39 -2.83 -14.76
CA ALA A 104 -3.11 -2.54 -13.53
C ALA A 104 -2.96 -1.07 -13.15
N LYS A 105 -3.98 -0.54 -12.47
CA LYS A 105 -3.97 0.81 -11.89
C LYS A 105 -4.64 0.78 -10.53
N GLU A 106 -4.06 1.47 -9.57
CA GLU A 106 -4.53 1.44 -8.18
C GLU A 106 -5.15 2.76 -7.76
N ARG A 107 -6.23 2.65 -6.98
CA ARG A 107 -6.85 3.74 -6.23
C ARG A 107 -6.73 3.44 -4.76
N LYS A 108 -6.31 4.42 -3.98
CA LYS A 108 -6.36 4.37 -2.54
C LYS A 108 -7.74 4.81 -2.05
N VAL A 109 -8.32 4.05 -1.13
CA VAL A 109 -9.55 4.42 -0.42
C VAL A 109 -9.26 4.45 1.08
N ILE A 110 -9.42 5.61 1.69
CA ILE A 110 -9.15 5.83 3.11
C ILE A 110 -10.49 5.82 3.86
N VAL A 111 -10.71 4.78 4.66
CA VAL A 111 -11.90 4.65 5.50
C VAL A 111 -11.49 4.97 6.94
N TYR A 112 -12.09 6.01 7.53
CA TYR A 112 -11.74 6.42 8.89
C TYR A 112 -12.90 7.08 9.63
N GLN A 113 -12.75 7.13 10.94
CA GLN A 113 -13.58 7.90 11.85
C GLN A 113 -12.70 8.46 12.96
N ASN A 114 -12.92 9.71 13.36
CA ASN A 114 -12.20 10.33 14.45
C ASN A 114 -13.03 10.32 15.73
N GLY A 115 -12.44 9.86 16.83
CA GLY A 115 -12.97 10.00 18.18
C GLY A 115 -12.66 11.39 18.77
N ASN A 116 -13.14 11.62 19.98
CA ASN A 116 -13.02 12.89 20.70
C ASN A 116 -11.76 13.00 21.58
N LEU A 117 -10.93 11.96 21.63
CA LEU A 117 -9.73 11.81 22.48
C LEU A 117 -9.99 11.91 24.01
N THR A 118 -11.25 11.85 24.41
CA THR A 118 -11.66 11.79 25.81
C THR A 118 -12.24 10.42 26.15
N THR A 119 -13.10 9.90 25.27
CA THR A 119 -13.73 8.57 25.40
C THR A 119 -13.37 7.62 24.28
N SER A 120 -12.78 8.13 23.20
CA SER A 120 -12.33 7.34 22.05
C SER A 120 -11.10 7.97 21.43
N ILE A 121 -10.04 7.17 21.29
CA ILE A 121 -8.81 7.51 20.59
C ILE A 121 -8.80 6.98 19.15
N GLU A 122 -9.90 6.45 18.65
CA GLU A 122 -9.98 6.08 17.25
C GLU A 122 -9.72 7.30 16.36
N GLY A 123 -9.03 7.11 15.25
CA GLY A 123 -8.71 8.25 14.42
C GLY A 123 -7.67 7.96 13.33
N LEU A 124 -7.60 8.93 12.43
CA LEU A 124 -6.54 9.06 11.45
C LEU A 124 -5.52 10.06 11.97
N TYR A 125 -4.24 9.67 11.96
CA TYR A 125 -3.18 10.47 12.55
C TYR A 125 -2.03 10.71 11.57
N THR A 126 -1.53 11.94 11.54
CA THR A 126 -0.16 12.20 11.08
C THR A 126 0.81 11.82 12.19
N SER A 127 1.96 11.29 11.85
CA SER A 127 2.93 10.79 12.81
C SER A 127 4.29 11.47 12.68
N THR A 128 4.88 11.82 13.81
CA THR A 128 6.28 12.24 13.91
C THR A 128 6.98 11.34 14.92
N VAL A 129 8.12 10.76 14.52
CA VAL A 129 8.78 9.72 15.32
C VAL A 129 10.21 10.14 15.67
N LYS A 130 10.57 9.98 16.95
CA LYS A 130 11.94 9.99 17.44
C LYS A 130 12.37 8.58 17.82
N ARG A 131 13.62 8.24 17.60
CA ARG A 131 14.22 7.00 18.08
C ARG A 131 15.38 7.32 19.01
N ASN A 132 15.35 6.76 20.23
CA ASN A 132 16.31 7.05 21.28
C ASN A 132 16.43 8.57 21.56
N GLY A 133 15.30 9.28 21.60
CA GLY A 133 15.21 10.72 21.89
C GLY A 133 15.55 11.66 20.72
N ALA A 134 16.00 11.15 19.58
CA ALA A 134 16.43 11.97 18.43
C ALA A 134 15.57 11.71 17.18
N PHE A 135 15.38 12.74 16.34
CA PHE A 135 14.85 12.55 15.00
C PHE A 135 15.85 11.78 14.15
N MET A 136 15.34 10.93 13.28
CA MET A 136 16.18 10.18 12.35
C MET A 136 16.76 11.10 11.28
N SER A 137 17.95 10.74 10.80
CA SER A 137 18.61 11.44 9.70
C SER A 137 17.75 11.43 8.44
N ALA A 138 17.68 12.55 7.74
CA ALA A 138 16.95 12.68 6.47
C ALA A 138 17.40 11.67 5.40
N SER A 139 18.65 11.19 5.47
CA SER A 139 19.18 10.14 4.59
C SER A 139 18.52 8.77 4.80
N GLN A 140 17.87 8.57 5.95
CA GLN A 140 17.16 7.33 6.28
C GLN A 140 15.66 7.38 5.91
N GLY A 141 15.13 8.55 5.55
CA GLY A 141 13.72 8.78 5.27
C GLY A 141 13.17 9.96 6.05
N SER A 142 11.86 10.21 5.97
CA SER A 142 11.18 11.26 6.72
C SER A 142 10.51 10.71 7.97
N SER A 143 10.93 11.17 9.16
CA SER A 143 10.30 10.81 10.43
C SER A 143 9.25 11.84 10.89
N VAL A 144 8.94 12.83 10.06
CA VAL A 144 8.06 13.95 10.39
C VAL A 144 6.85 13.98 9.47
N ASN A 145 5.67 14.21 10.04
CA ASN A 145 4.40 14.33 9.31
C ASN A 145 4.08 13.14 8.38
N MET A 146 4.44 11.93 8.78
CA MET A 146 4.14 10.71 8.03
C MET A 146 2.63 10.47 7.97
N LYS A 147 2.12 10.00 6.83
CA LYS A 147 0.67 9.85 6.54
C LYS A 147 0.36 8.40 6.14
N TYR A 148 -0.49 7.65 6.83
CA TYR A 148 -1.17 7.92 8.08
C TYR A 148 -1.00 6.72 9.01
N VAL A 149 -1.04 6.95 10.33
CA VAL A 149 -1.23 5.92 11.35
C VAL A 149 -2.72 5.88 11.68
N TYR A 150 -3.28 4.67 11.77
CA TYR A 150 -4.68 4.42 12.09
C TYR A 150 -4.79 3.87 13.50
N ILE A 151 -5.77 4.33 14.26
CA ILE A 151 -6.20 3.71 15.51
C ILE A 151 -7.70 3.43 15.39
N TRP A 152 -8.08 2.18 15.44
CA TRP A 152 -9.49 1.77 15.36
C TRP A 152 -9.97 1.20 16.69
N LYS A 153 -11.27 1.28 16.90
CA LYS A 153 -11.95 0.68 18.04
C LYS A 153 -12.40 -0.74 17.69
N ASN A 154 -12.07 -1.69 18.56
CA ASN A 154 -12.51 -3.08 18.44
C ASN A 154 -13.93 -3.26 19.05
N ALA A 155 -14.63 -4.33 18.67
CA ALA A 155 -15.98 -4.63 19.17
C ALA A 155 -16.05 -4.80 20.70
N ASN A 156 -14.95 -5.22 21.33
CA ASN A 156 -14.84 -5.36 22.79
C ASN A 156 -14.51 -4.03 23.52
N GLY A 157 -14.49 -2.91 22.81
CA GLY A 157 -14.22 -1.59 23.37
C GLY A 157 -12.73 -1.22 23.52
N THR A 158 -11.81 -2.13 23.20
CA THR A 158 -10.38 -1.82 23.13
C THR A 158 -10.03 -1.04 21.85
N PHE A 159 -8.84 -0.43 21.83
CA PHE A 159 -8.32 0.24 20.65
C PHE A 159 -7.08 -0.48 20.13
N GLN A 160 -6.84 -0.41 18.83
CA GLN A 160 -5.67 -1.02 18.21
C GLN A 160 -5.01 -0.05 17.23
N VAL A 161 -3.67 0.06 17.32
CA VAL A 161 -2.87 0.90 16.39
C VAL A 161 -2.40 0.08 15.19
N SER A 162 -2.37 0.70 14.02
CA SER A 162 -1.90 0.09 12.78
C SER A 162 -0.40 -0.21 12.79
N ASP A 163 0.41 0.60 13.49
CA ASP A 163 1.85 0.44 13.58
C ASP A 163 2.41 0.92 14.92
N ALA A 164 2.95 0.01 15.71
CA ALA A 164 3.53 0.29 17.02
C ALA A 164 4.79 1.18 16.96
N PHE A 165 5.43 1.32 15.80
CA PHE A 165 6.57 2.23 15.59
C PHE A 165 6.14 3.59 14.98
N GLY A 166 4.83 3.90 15.02
CA GLY A 166 4.31 5.16 14.52
C GLY A 166 4.52 5.36 13.01
N GLY A 167 4.69 4.30 12.24
CA GLY A 167 4.88 4.37 10.80
C GLY A 167 6.33 4.57 10.35
N TRP A 168 7.31 4.59 11.25
CA TRP A 168 8.69 4.90 10.89
C TRP A 168 9.23 4.06 9.73
N TYR A 169 9.14 2.75 9.82
CA TYR A 169 9.68 1.89 8.75
C TYR A 169 8.80 1.85 7.51
N ASN A 170 7.49 1.73 7.70
CA ASN A 170 6.55 1.58 6.59
C ASN A 170 6.27 2.89 5.84
N LEU A 171 6.07 4.00 6.57
CA LEU A 171 5.74 5.30 5.98
C LEU A 171 6.98 6.19 5.81
N GLY A 172 7.82 6.28 6.86
CA GLY A 172 8.98 7.16 6.86
C GLY A 172 10.11 6.67 5.97
N ARG A 173 10.43 5.38 6.03
CA ARG A 173 11.44 4.73 5.20
C ARG A 173 10.89 4.10 3.92
N ASN A 174 9.58 4.11 3.75
CA ASN A 174 8.88 3.52 2.60
C ASN A 174 9.23 2.03 2.36
N ILE A 175 9.39 1.25 3.45
CA ILE A 175 9.63 -0.20 3.39
C ILE A 175 8.28 -0.89 3.47
N ALA A 176 7.79 -1.38 2.33
CA ALA A 176 6.47 -2.03 2.26
C ALA A 176 6.38 -3.23 3.21
N GLY A 177 5.25 -3.36 3.93
CA GLY A 177 5.00 -4.47 4.84
C GLY A 177 5.76 -4.44 6.16
N SER A 178 6.52 -3.38 6.46
CA SER A 178 7.31 -3.27 7.70
C SER A 178 6.57 -2.63 8.88
N PHE A 179 5.28 -2.36 8.76
CA PHE A 179 4.47 -1.90 9.89
C PHE A 179 4.37 -3.01 10.97
N THR A 180 4.32 -2.62 12.23
CA THR A 180 4.23 -3.54 13.38
C THR A 180 2.82 -3.51 13.93
N PRO A 181 1.94 -4.46 13.52
CA PRO A 181 0.55 -4.49 13.93
C PRO A 181 0.37 -5.07 15.33
N GLY A 182 -0.84 -4.95 15.88
CA GLY A 182 -1.25 -5.67 17.10
C GLY A 182 -1.15 -4.88 18.39
N GLY A 183 -0.63 -3.66 18.37
CA GLY A 183 -0.59 -2.79 19.55
C GLY A 183 -2.00 -2.48 20.07
N LEU A 184 -2.32 -2.92 21.29
CA LEU A 184 -3.64 -2.78 21.90
C LEU A 184 -3.63 -1.81 23.08
N PHE A 185 -4.75 -1.08 23.23
CA PHE A 185 -5.04 -0.21 24.37
C PHE A 185 -6.40 -0.56 24.96
N SER A 186 -6.53 -0.50 26.27
CA SER A 186 -7.81 -0.63 26.98
C SER A 186 -8.75 0.54 26.64
N ALA A 187 -9.99 0.46 27.11
CA ALA A 187 -10.93 1.58 27.05
C ALA A 187 -10.45 2.83 27.80
N SER A 188 -9.53 2.67 28.76
CA SER A 188 -8.87 3.77 29.49
C SER A 188 -7.52 4.17 28.87
N PHE A 189 -7.25 3.75 27.63
CA PHE A 189 -6.07 4.06 26.84
C PHE A 189 -4.74 3.53 27.41
N VAL A 190 -4.79 2.53 28.28
CA VAL A 190 -3.61 1.87 28.82
C VAL A 190 -3.18 0.74 27.87
N PRO A 191 -1.88 0.64 27.53
CA PRO A 191 -1.36 -0.47 26.73
C PRO A 191 -1.65 -1.83 27.39
N THR A 192 -2.13 -2.81 26.62
CA THR A 192 -2.50 -4.14 27.11
C THR A 192 -1.96 -5.25 26.22
N GLY A 193 -1.30 -6.27 26.83
CA GLY A 193 -0.93 -7.52 26.17
C GLY A 193 -0.01 -7.37 24.95
N ASN A 194 0.90 -6.40 24.95
CA ASN A 194 1.56 -5.89 23.77
C ASN A 194 2.98 -6.44 23.59
N THR A 195 3.16 -7.75 23.59
CA THR A 195 4.38 -8.33 23.03
C THR A 195 4.20 -8.50 21.53
N LEU A 196 4.88 -7.66 20.75
CA LEU A 196 4.73 -7.56 19.31
C LEU A 196 6.01 -8.02 18.61
N THR A 197 5.89 -8.51 17.40
CA THR A 197 7.02 -8.81 16.52
C THR A 197 6.91 -8.00 15.25
N ASN A 198 7.98 -7.32 14.86
CA ASN A 198 8.00 -6.69 13.55
C ASN A 198 8.07 -7.77 12.47
N PRO A 199 7.13 -7.83 11.52
CA PRO A 199 7.08 -8.91 10.53
C PRO A 199 8.23 -8.87 9.53
N TYR A 200 8.91 -7.72 9.38
CA TYR A 200 10.00 -7.52 8.42
C TYR A 200 11.39 -7.70 9.06
N PHE A 201 11.60 -7.12 10.25
CA PHE A 201 12.90 -7.12 10.93
C PHE A 201 13.00 -8.08 12.10
N GLY A 202 11.89 -8.69 12.52
CA GLY A 202 11.85 -9.52 13.72
C GLY A 202 11.98 -8.71 15.02
N GLY A 203 12.60 -9.31 16.03
CA GLY A 203 12.74 -8.71 17.35
C GLY A 203 11.44 -8.67 18.14
N THR A 204 11.51 -8.17 19.37
CA THR A 204 10.35 -8.05 20.27
C THR A 204 10.08 -6.60 20.60
N ALA A 205 8.87 -6.13 20.32
CA ALA A 205 8.43 -4.77 20.63
C ALA A 205 7.36 -4.79 21.72
N VAL A 206 7.38 -3.78 22.59
CA VAL A 206 6.41 -3.57 23.65
C VAL A 206 6.00 -2.10 23.70
N ILE A 207 4.70 -1.81 23.59
CA ILE A 207 4.20 -0.46 23.84
C ILE A 207 4.18 -0.23 25.35
N LYS A 208 4.95 0.75 25.82
CA LYS A 208 5.16 1.06 27.24
C LYS A 208 4.15 2.04 27.78
N SER A 209 3.78 3.03 26.98
CA SER A 209 2.84 4.08 27.40
C SER A 209 2.13 4.70 26.22
N LEU A 210 0.96 5.28 26.53
CA LEU A 210 0.22 6.20 25.69
C LEU A 210 -0.23 7.36 26.54
N SER A 211 0.11 8.58 26.17
CA SER A 211 -0.49 9.80 26.72
C SER A 211 -1.41 10.42 25.69
N VAL A 212 -2.49 11.04 26.16
CA VAL A 212 -3.54 11.62 25.31
C VAL A 212 -3.78 13.06 25.73
N ASP A 213 -3.68 13.98 24.79
CA ASP A 213 -4.05 15.38 24.97
C ASP A 213 -5.20 15.73 24.00
N PRO A 214 -6.44 15.79 24.49
CA PRO A 214 -7.59 16.13 23.68
C PRO A 214 -7.62 17.59 23.22
N VAL A 215 -6.89 18.50 23.89
CA VAL A 215 -6.85 19.93 23.56
C VAL A 215 -6.03 20.14 22.30
N THR A 216 -4.83 19.57 22.25
CA THR A 216 -3.94 19.65 21.08
C THR A 216 -4.23 18.55 20.05
N LYS A 217 -5.17 17.67 20.33
CA LYS A 217 -5.51 16.48 19.53
C LYS A 217 -4.29 15.58 19.28
N THR A 218 -3.45 15.42 20.29
CA THR A 218 -2.18 14.71 20.20
C THR A 218 -2.16 13.48 21.10
N LEU A 219 -1.61 12.39 20.58
CA LEU A 219 -1.22 11.21 21.34
C LEU A 219 0.29 11.08 21.30
N VAL A 220 0.91 10.67 22.42
CA VAL A 220 2.31 10.27 22.45
C VAL A 220 2.39 8.82 22.88
N MET A 221 2.82 7.97 21.96
CA MET A 221 3.00 6.53 22.15
C MET A 221 4.50 6.23 22.26
N VAL A 222 4.89 5.52 23.33
CA VAL A 222 6.26 5.07 23.54
C VAL A 222 6.32 3.56 23.36
N THR A 223 7.21 3.11 22.45
CA THR A 223 7.43 1.68 22.17
C THR A 223 8.90 1.35 22.31
N GLU A 224 9.22 0.33 23.11
CA GLU A 224 10.54 -0.30 23.17
C GLU A 224 10.60 -1.45 22.18
N TRP A 225 11.72 -1.58 21.46
CA TRP A 225 11.95 -2.66 20.52
C TRP A 225 13.34 -3.27 20.76
N GLN A 226 13.37 -4.50 21.25
CA GLN A 226 14.56 -5.34 21.30
C GLN A 226 14.77 -5.96 19.93
N ALA A 227 15.58 -5.30 19.10
CA ALA A 227 15.83 -5.72 17.72
C ALA A 227 16.64 -7.01 17.65
N ASP A 228 17.65 -7.13 18.56
CA ASP A 228 18.47 -8.31 18.80
C ASP A 228 18.94 -8.34 20.27
N ALA A 229 19.78 -9.30 20.67
CA ALA A 229 20.20 -9.48 22.06
C ALA A 229 20.93 -8.26 22.65
N ALA A 230 21.53 -7.40 21.82
CA ALA A 230 22.35 -6.26 22.24
C ALA A 230 21.70 -4.90 21.96
N THR A 231 20.67 -4.86 21.09
CA THR A 231 20.15 -3.61 20.54
C THR A 231 18.74 -3.34 21.00
N LEU A 232 18.58 -2.34 21.88
CA LEU A 232 17.29 -1.81 22.30
C LEU A 232 17.07 -0.43 21.65
N TYR A 233 15.95 -0.26 20.98
CA TYR A 233 15.47 1.02 20.49
C TYR A 233 14.23 1.47 21.25
N VAL A 234 14.14 2.77 21.52
CA VAL A 234 12.96 3.41 22.08
C VAL A 234 12.38 4.36 21.02
N PHE A 235 11.15 4.10 20.60
CA PHE A 235 10.40 4.95 19.67
C PHE A 235 9.42 5.80 20.44
N GLU A 236 9.48 7.12 20.25
CA GLU A 236 8.49 8.08 20.69
C GLU A 236 7.70 8.53 19.44
N SER A 237 6.45 8.12 19.34
CA SER A 237 5.57 8.44 18.22
C SER A 237 4.58 9.52 18.66
N ILE A 238 4.72 10.71 18.10
CA ILE A 238 3.83 11.86 18.30
C ILE A 238 2.78 11.80 17.19
N LEU A 239 1.55 11.46 17.55
CA LEU A 239 0.44 11.23 16.65
C LEU A 239 -0.55 12.39 16.77
N VAL A 240 -0.73 13.16 15.70
CA VAL A 240 -1.67 14.31 15.68
C VAL A 240 -2.90 13.90 14.87
N GLN A 241 -4.08 13.90 15.52
CA GLN A 241 -5.34 13.54 14.86
C GLN A 241 -5.64 14.52 13.71
N THR A 242 -5.97 13.99 12.55
CA THR A 242 -6.22 14.77 11.33
C THR A 242 -7.55 14.42 10.69
N THR A 243 -8.04 15.32 9.85
CA THR A 243 -9.21 15.13 8.97
C THR A 243 -8.78 15.32 7.51
N LEU A 244 -9.46 14.63 6.58
CA LEU A 244 -9.24 14.70 5.12
C LEU A 244 -10.44 15.33 4.44
#